data_9d9c4a9a0e49cb1c677e4522d4d06abc
#
_entry.id   9d9c4a9a0e49cb1c677e4522d4d06abc
#
_cell.length_a   1.000
_cell.length_b   1.000
_cell.length_c   1.000
_cell.angle_alpha   90.00
_cell.angle_beta   90.00
_cell.angle_gamma   90.00
#
_symmetry.space_group_name_H-M   'P 1'
#
loop_
_entity.id
_entity.type
_entity.pdbx_description
1 polymer ?
#
loop_
_entity_poly.entity_id
_entity_poly.type
_entity_poly.pdbx_seq_one_letter_code
_entity_poly.pdbx_strand_id
1 'polypeptide(L)'
;LKAFSREKYRSLGGDLDTVKAAIAQAHGKIHVELTTLIVPGFNDDEGELRAQCEWIASISNAIPLHISRFFPRHRMKNIAPTPVDTVRQMAKIAKEYLTYVYTGNI
;
A
#
# COMPACT_ATOMS: atom_id res chain seq x y z
N LEU A 1 -4.97 0.94 -0.28
CA LEU A 1 -4.56 1.16 1.12
C LEU A 1 -3.62 2.36 1.22
N LYS A 2 -4.01 3.37 1.96
CA LYS A 2 -3.23 4.59 2.15
C LYS A 2 -2.10 4.41 3.15
N ALA A 3 -2.28 3.50 4.08
CA ALA A 3 -1.31 3.15 5.10
C ALA A 3 -1.75 1.85 5.76
N PHE A 4 -0.92 1.28 6.62
CA PHE A 4 -1.31 0.10 7.39
C PHE A 4 -1.05 0.36 8.87
N SER A 5 -1.67 1.42 9.38
CA SER A 5 -1.57 1.88 10.75
C SER A 5 -2.89 2.55 11.13
N ARG A 6 -3.46 2.15 12.26
CA ARG A 6 -4.70 2.75 12.78
C ARG A 6 -4.52 4.25 13.03
N GLU A 7 -3.37 4.62 13.57
CA GLU A 7 -3.04 6.02 13.88
C GLU A 7 -2.98 6.87 12.61
N LYS A 8 -2.31 6.38 11.57
CA LYS A 8 -2.21 7.10 10.30
C LYS A 8 -3.56 7.25 9.61
N TYR A 9 -4.39 6.19 9.61
CA TYR A 9 -5.73 6.28 9.04
C TYR A 9 -6.60 7.28 9.81
N ARG A 10 -6.49 7.29 11.12
CA ARG A 10 -7.22 8.25 11.94
C ARG A 10 -6.83 9.69 11.61
N SER A 11 -5.54 9.95 11.38
CA SER A 11 -5.06 11.27 10.97
C SER A 11 -5.58 11.69 9.60
N LEU A 12 -5.95 10.74 8.75
CA LEU A 12 -6.55 10.99 7.43
C LEU A 12 -8.08 11.05 7.47
N GLY A 13 -8.68 10.96 8.66
CA GLY A 13 -10.14 10.95 8.81
C GLY A 13 -10.80 9.61 8.53
N GLY A 14 -10.01 8.51 8.45
CA GLY A 14 -10.51 7.18 8.17
C GLY A 14 -10.31 6.21 9.31
N ASP A 15 -10.70 4.96 9.07
CA ASP A 15 -10.55 3.87 10.03
C ASP A 15 -10.02 2.63 9.30
N LEU A 16 -8.84 2.18 9.69
CA LEU A 16 -8.19 1.02 9.06
C LEU A 16 -9.02 -0.25 9.16
N ASP A 17 -9.63 -0.50 10.32
CA ASP A 17 -10.41 -1.72 10.52
C ASP A 17 -11.63 -1.78 9.57
N THR A 18 -12.26 -0.62 9.32
CA THR A 18 -13.37 -0.52 8.35
C THR A 18 -12.89 -0.82 6.93
N VAL A 19 -11.74 -0.26 6.55
CA VAL A 19 -11.14 -0.51 5.22
C VAL A 19 -10.79 -1.99 5.06
N LYS A 20 -10.18 -2.60 6.06
CA LYS A 20 -9.84 -4.02 6.04
C LYS A 20 -11.08 -4.90 5.89
N ALA A 21 -12.13 -4.60 6.65
CA ALA A 21 -13.39 -5.35 6.56
C ALA A 21 -14.01 -5.23 5.17
N ALA A 22 -13.99 -4.04 4.57
CA ALA A 22 -14.53 -3.82 3.24
C ALA A 22 -13.76 -4.63 2.18
N ILE A 23 -12.43 -4.66 2.27
CA ILE A 23 -11.58 -5.43 1.35
C ILE A 23 -11.88 -6.93 1.48
N ALA A 24 -11.94 -7.43 2.71
CA ALA A 24 -12.20 -8.84 2.95
C ALA A 24 -13.58 -9.28 2.43
N GLN A 25 -14.61 -8.45 2.62
CA GLN A 25 -15.95 -8.72 2.10
C GLN A 25 -15.99 -8.67 0.58
N ALA A 26 -15.34 -7.68 -0.03
CA ALA A 26 -15.32 -7.52 -1.49
C ALA A 26 -14.65 -8.71 -2.17
N HIS A 27 -13.56 -9.23 -1.59
CA HIS A 27 -12.82 -10.35 -2.17
C HIS A 27 -13.69 -11.59 -2.40
N GLY A 28 -14.67 -11.84 -1.53
CA GLY A 28 -15.56 -12.98 -1.68
C GLY A 28 -16.63 -12.82 -2.77
N LYS A 29 -16.78 -11.64 -3.35
CA LYS A 29 -17.88 -11.30 -4.26
C LYS A 29 -17.42 -10.79 -5.62
N ILE A 30 -16.30 -10.08 -5.69
CA ILE A 30 -15.81 -9.44 -6.92
C ILE A 30 -14.30 -9.61 -7.00
N HIS A 31 -13.73 -9.33 -8.18
CA HIS A 31 -12.28 -9.25 -8.34
C HIS A 31 -11.76 -8.00 -7.62
N VAL A 32 -10.75 -8.18 -6.78
CA VAL A 32 -10.16 -7.09 -6.00
C VAL A 32 -8.69 -6.96 -6.37
N GLU A 33 -8.28 -5.72 -6.66
CA GLU A 33 -6.88 -5.32 -6.75
C GLU A 33 -6.65 -4.15 -5.80
N LEU A 34 -5.48 -4.09 -5.20
CA LEU A 34 -5.14 -3.05 -4.24
C LEU A 34 -4.00 -2.19 -4.76
N THR A 35 -4.04 -0.91 -4.40
CA THR A 35 -2.98 0.04 -4.73
C THR A 35 -2.49 0.72 -3.46
N THR A 36 -1.18 0.81 -3.30
CA THR A 36 -0.54 1.58 -2.24
C THR A 36 0.39 2.60 -2.87
N LEU A 37 0.17 3.87 -2.57
CA LEU A 37 1.05 4.97 -2.96
C LEU A 37 2.09 5.15 -1.85
N ILE A 38 3.36 4.99 -2.18
CA ILE A 38 4.45 5.15 -1.19
C ILE A 38 4.85 6.62 -1.13
N VAL A 39 4.54 7.25 0.00
CA VAL A 39 4.81 8.68 0.23
C VAL A 39 5.98 8.81 1.22
N PRO A 40 7.08 9.48 0.83
CA PRO A 40 8.23 9.63 1.73
C PRO A 40 7.85 10.28 3.06
N GLY A 41 8.33 9.69 4.15
CA GLY A 41 8.08 10.18 5.50
C GLY A 41 6.69 9.85 6.05
N PHE A 42 5.82 9.21 5.26
CA PHE A 42 4.49 8.84 5.70
C PHE A 42 4.30 7.32 5.82
N ASN A 43 4.50 6.59 4.73
CA ASN A 43 4.28 5.15 4.72
C ASN A 43 5.40 4.37 4.03
N ASP A 44 6.59 4.95 3.91
CA ASP A 44 7.76 4.32 3.33
C ASP A 44 8.53 3.43 4.32
N ASP A 45 7.83 2.90 5.30
CA ASP A 45 8.36 1.99 6.31
C ASP A 45 8.19 0.53 5.86
N GLU A 46 9.31 -0.20 5.80
CA GLU A 46 9.32 -1.61 5.38
C GLU A 46 8.50 -2.51 6.32
N GLY A 47 8.57 -2.26 7.63
CA GLY A 47 7.82 -3.05 8.62
C GLY A 47 6.32 -2.90 8.44
N GLU A 48 5.86 -1.68 8.17
CA GLU A 48 4.45 -1.41 7.90
C GLU A 48 4.01 -2.12 6.61
N LEU A 49 4.83 -2.07 5.56
CA LEU A 49 4.52 -2.75 4.30
C LEU A 49 4.47 -4.27 4.49
N ARG A 50 5.38 -4.84 5.25
CA ARG A 50 5.36 -6.28 5.54
C ARG A 50 4.07 -6.68 6.25
N ALA A 51 3.65 -5.92 7.25
CA ALA A 51 2.40 -6.17 7.97
C ALA A 51 1.20 -6.10 7.03
N GLN A 52 1.18 -5.11 6.14
CA GLN A 52 0.14 -4.98 5.12
C GLN A 52 0.09 -6.19 4.20
N CYS A 53 1.24 -6.61 3.69
CA CYS A 53 1.33 -7.74 2.76
C CYS A 53 0.97 -9.07 3.44
N GLU A 54 1.38 -9.27 4.68
CA GLU A 54 0.97 -10.44 5.46
C GLU A 54 -0.55 -10.50 5.59
N TRP A 55 -1.16 -9.37 5.90
CA TRP A 55 -2.61 -9.32 6.05
C TRP A 55 -3.31 -9.60 4.72
N ILE A 56 -2.85 -9.00 3.62
CA ILE A 56 -3.43 -9.25 2.29
C ILE A 56 -3.30 -10.75 1.96
N ALA A 57 -2.14 -11.33 2.19
CA ALA A 57 -1.90 -12.75 1.91
C ALA A 57 -2.76 -13.66 2.78
N SER A 58 -3.16 -13.22 3.98
CA SER A 58 -4.06 -13.99 4.83
C SER A 58 -5.45 -14.12 4.24
N ILE A 59 -5.85 -13.19 3.37
CA ILE A 59 -7.10 -13.28 2.62
C ILE A 59 -6.87 -14.13 1.37
N SER A 60 -5.89 -13.73 0.55
CA SER A 60 -5.45 -14.46 -0.64
C SER A 60 -4.13 -13.88 -1.15
N ASN A 61 -3.14 -14.74 -1.40
CA ASN A 61 -1.88 -14.30 -2.00
C ASN A 61 -2.02 -14.00 -3.50
N ALA A 62 -3.20 -14.23 -4.07
CA ALA A 62 -3.49 -13.92 -5.47
C ALA A 62 -4.09 -12.54 -5.69
N ILE A 63 -4.33 -11.76 -4.63
CA ILE A 63 -4.77 -10.37 -4.77
C ILE A 63 -3.62 -9.55 -5.32
N PRO A 64 -3.77 -8.92 -6.51
CA PRO A 64 -2.72 -8.07 -7.06
C PRO A 64 -2.50 -6.83 -6.20
N LEU A 65 -1.25 -6.48 -5.96
CA LEU A 65 -0.87 -5.25 -5.27
C LEU A 65 -0.06 -4.37 -6.21
N HIS A 66 -0.54 -3.15 -6.41
CA HIS A 66 0.15 -2.12 -7.18
C HIS A 66 0.84 -1.17 -6.21
N ILE A 67 2.16 -1.03 -6.32
CA ILE A 67 2.95 -0.11 -5.51
C ILE A 67 3.36 1.05 -6.40
N SER A 68 2.80 2.23 -6.13
CA SER A 68 2.99 3.40 -6.98
C SER A 68 3.94 4.40 -6.37
N ARG A 69 4.74 5.02 -7.24
CA ARG A 69 5.62 6.12 -6.89
C ARG A 69 4.81 7.39 -6.70
N PHE A 70 5.10 8.13 -5.64
CA PHE A 70 4.50 9.43 -5.38
C PHE A 70 5.28 10.52 -6.09
N PHE A 71 4.55 11.47 -6.73
CA PHE A 71 5.08 12.72 -7.24
C PHE A 71 4.35 13.87 -6.57
N PRO A 72 5.07 14.90 -6.08
CA PRO A 72 4.44 16.04 -5.45
C PRO A 72 3.60 16.82 -6.47
N ARG A 73 2.40 17.25 -6.05
CA ARG A 73 1.58 18.20 -6.78
C ARG A 73 1.78 19.58 -6.15
N HIS A 74 1.31 20.62 -6.87
CA HIS A 74 1.57 21.98 -6.51
C HIS A 74 1.30 22.41 -5.03
N ARG A 75 0.44 21.73 -4.30
CA ARG A 75 0.20 21.98 -2.87
C ARG A 75 1.10 21.18 -1.94
N MET A 76 1.91 20.28 -2.49
CA MET A 76 2.76 19.36 -1.72
C MET A 76 4.23 19.52 -2.06
N LYS A 77 4.64 20.77 -2.32
CA LYS A 77 6.00 21.09 -2.78
C LYS A 77 7.12 20.70 -1.81
N ASN A 78 6.79 20.53 -0.54
CA ASN A 78 7.77 20.22 0.50
C ASN A 78 8.11 18.74 0.59
N ILE A 79 7.42 17.89 -0.18
CA ILE A 79 7.66 16.45 -0.18
C ILE A 79 8.30 16.07 -1.51
N ALA A 80 9.51 15.52 -1.45
CA ALA A 80 10.21 15.05 -2.64
C ALA A 80 9.47 13.84 -3.24
N PRO A 81 9.63 13.57 -4.56
CA PRO A 81 9.12 12.33 -5.14
C PRO A 81 9.76 11.13 -4.45
N THR A 82 9.04 10.02 -4.36
CA THR A 82 9.59 8.79 -3.82
C THR A 82 10.77 8.34 -4.68
N PRO A 83 11.93 8.02 -4.10
CA PRO A 83 13.01 7.44 -4.88
C PRO A 83 12.56 6.15 -5.57
N VAL A 84 12.98 5.96 -6.82
CA VAL A 84 12.65 4.75 -7.57
C VAL A 84 13.14 3.50 -6.85
N ASP A 85 14.32 3.57 -6.24
CA ASP A 85 14.87 2.45 -5.48
C ASP A 85 14.01 2.06 -4.29
N THR A 86 13.38 3.04 -3.63
CA THR A 86 12.43 2.76 -2.54
C THR A 86 11.22 1.97 -3.05
N VAL A 87 10.64 2.40 -4.16
CA VAL A 87 9.49 1.70 -4.76
C VAL A 87 9.87 0.27 -5.14
N ARG A 88 11.03 0.08 -5.76
CA ARG A 88 11.53 -1.24 -6.15
C ARG A 88 11.80 -2.14 -4.95
N GLN A 89 12.35 -1.57 -3.88
CA GLN A 89 12.61 -2.31 -2.64
C GLN A 89 11.29 -2.75 -1.99
N MET A 90 10.31 -1.87 -1.95
CA MET A 90 8.98 -2.19 -1.42
C MET A 90 8.31 -3.29 -2.25
N ALA A 91 8.42 -3.22 -3.58
CA ALA A 91 7.88 -4.26 -4.46
C ALA A 91 8.58 -5.60 -4.23
N LYS A 92 9.89 -5.60 -4.00
CA LYS A 92 10.65 -6.81 -3.70
C LYS A 92 10.19 -7.46 -2.40
N ILE A 93 9.94 -6.64 -1.37
CA ILE A 93 9.39 -7.13 -0.10
C ILE A 93 8.00 -7.73 -0.31
N ALA A 94 7.13 -7.02 -1.02
CA ALA A 94 5.77 -7.48 -1.29
C ALA A 94 5.74 -8.82 -2.01
N LYS A 95 6.68 -9.08 -2.90
CA LYS A 95 6.78 -10.35 -3.64
C LYS A 95 7.12 -11.54 -2.76
N GLU A 96 7.61 -11.32 -1.54
CA GLU A 96 7.81 -12.39 -0.57
C GLU A 96 6.48 -12.96 -0.05
N TYR A 97 5.40 -12.17 -0.16
CA TYR A 97 4.08 -12.51 0.39
C TYR A 97 3.03 -12.74 -0.68
N LEU A 98 3.11 -12.00 -1.79
CA LEU A 98 2.07 -11.94 -2.81
C LEU A 98 2.60 -12.40 -4.16
N THR A 99 1.74 -13.07 -4.93
CA THR A 99 2.09 -13.59 -6.26
C THR A 99 2.18 -12.47 -7.30
N TYR A 100 1.27 -11.49 -7.24
CA TYR A 100 1.16 -10.43 -8.25
C TYR A 100 1.46 -9.08 -7.65
N VAL A 101 2.65 -8.55 -7.93
CA VAL A 101 3.09 -7.23 -7.45
C VAL A 101 3.57 -6.41 -8.65
N TYR A 102 3.02 -5.22 -8.81
CA TYR A 102 3.34 -4.32 -9.92
C TYR A 102 3.78 -2.97 -9.38
N THR A 103 4.74 -2.34 -10.06
CA THR A 103 5.15 -0.98 -9.73
C THR A 103 4.52 0.00 -10.72
N GLY A 104 4.22 1.22 -10.24
CA GLY A 104 3.63 2.26 -11.06
C GLY A 104 4.37 3.59 -10.93
N ASN A 105 4.32 4.39 -12.00
CA ASN A 105 4.90 5.73 -12.06
C ASN A 105 6.43 5.75 -11.95
N ILE A 106 7.10 4.71 -12.37
CA ILE A 106 8.57 4.67 -12.39
C ILE A 106 9.12 4.47 -13.79
#